data_e198eaf24a56c051a3cfc53b90edef89
#
_entry.id   e198eaf24a56c051a3cfc53b90edef89
#
_cell.length_a   1.000
_cell.length_b   1.000
_cell.length_c   1.000
_cell.angle_alpha   90.00
_cell.angle_beta   90.00
_cell.angle_gamma   90.00
#
_symmetry.space_group_name_H-M   'P 1'
#
loop_
_entity.id
_entity.type
_entity.pdbx_description
1 polymer ?
#
loop_
_entity_poly.entity_id
_entity_poly.type
_entity_poly.pdbx_seq_one_letter_code
_entity_poly.pdbx_strand_id
1 'polypeptide(L)'
;MSYRLFSISVKLPVLSASLLLCSASLLNAQEKPPTNDASTAAPAPWEQIRQVPMSGGLRVFWNVAGGDNTTNYREAAAHGFEMVDLLNTYSDYPGRQKENIRKTLDTNKNNPWKKPEFFERIIRRNIEQRGNQNAIFVHDIEFSFEEDIDKAWSDPTVRAASKATSREQFGDAYLREWATWFTLPCQWAKERFPGTPVGIYGPQPFRRDYYGISGKSAQQIDGTHQSDAELWKHIDPFVDYYVASIYVFYDKPDSVYYMAANVEENIERTRRYGDKPLYAYEWLRYHSSNQKLADQEVAPWLAEAMAVIPYFCGARGVALWGSEPKRQGQYYQTLPVFTKSLGRVSDLSAKLAAAKLMPDEPAHVLWKARRPLVRRMRVSADEWIILAVNPWQNEDAVSHVEVSLEKSRISVELRGRHSEIFHCRGENVTRL
;
A
#
# COMPACT_ATOMS: atom_id res chain seq x y z
N MET A 1 -31.50 23.63 45.42
CA MET A 1 -31.93 22.57 44.48
C MET A 1 -30.73 22.17 43.64
N SER A 2 -30.06 21.07 44.01
CA SER A 2 -28.86 20.55 43.35
C SER A 2 -29.25 19.44 42.39
N TYR A 3 -29.00 19.64 41.11
CA TYR A 3 -29.11 18.55 40.11
C TYR A 3 -27.78 17.79 40.05
N ARG A 4 -27.80 16.51 40.44
CA ARG A 4 -26.73 15.55 40.21
C ARG A 4 -26.87 14.99 38.79
N LEU A 5 -25.89 15.23 37.93
CA LEU A 5 -25.72 14.56 36.65
C LEU A 5 -25.11 13.18 36.90
N PHE A 6 -25.86 12.12 36.57
CA PHE A 6 -25.35 10.76 36.49
C PHE A 6 -24.64 10.62 35.14
N SER A 7 -23.35 10.38 35.16
CA SER A 7 -22.60 9.94 33.97
C SER A 7 -22.73 8.42 33.87
N ILE A 8 -23.43 7.94 32.87
CA ILE A 8 -23.47 6.54 32.49
C ILE A 8 -22.28 6.29 31.57
N SER A 9 -21.24 5.64 32.11
CA SER A 9 -20.10 5.14 31.34
C SER A 9 -20.50 3.84 30.63
N VAL A 10 -20.88 3.91 29.37
CA VAL A 10 -21.10 2.72 28.52
C VAL A 10 -19.73 2.27 28.02
N LYS A 11 -19.19 1.23 28.66
CA LYS A 11 -18.05 0.50 28.11
C LYS A 11 -18.54 -0.35 26.93
N LEU A 12 -18.32 0.12 25.72
CA LEU A 12 -18.40 -0.72 24.53
C LEU A 12 -17.08 -1.50 24.40
N PRO A 13 -17.12 -2.82 24.18
CA PRO A 13 -15.89 -3.57 23.92
C PRO A 13 -15.37 -3.14 22.53
N VAL A 14 -14.17 -2.59 22.50
CA VAL A 14 -13.43 -2.35 21.28
C VAL A 14 -12.99 -3.72 20.76
N LEU A 15 -13.71 -4.23 19.78
CA LEU A 15 -13.29 -5.39 18.99
C LEU A 15 -12.15 -4.95 18.07
N SER A 16 -10.93 -5.03 18.55
CA SER A 16 -9.71 -4.97 17.75
C SER A 16 -9.50 -6.31 17.00
N ALA A 17 -10.40 -6.65 16.09
CA ALA A 17 -10.40 -7.95 15.40
C ALA A 17 -9.82 -7.89 13.97
N SER A 18 -9.31 -6.76 13.51
CA SER A 18 -9.12 -6.55 12.07
C SER A 18 -7.73 -6.85 11.51
N LEU A 19 -6.72 -7.10 12.34
CA LEU A 19 -5.35 -7.35 11.86
C LEU A 19 -4.84 -8.79 12.04
N LEU A 20 -5.59 -9.65 12.71
CA LEU A 20 -5.12 -10.99 13.07
C LEU A 20 -5.31 -12.08 12.00
N LEU A 21 -5.96 -11.80 10.88
CA LEU A 21 -6.31 -12.83 9.89
C LEU A 21 -5.39 -12.93 8.67
N CYS A 22 -4.51 -11.98 8.41
CA CYS A 22 -3.60 -12.05 7.26
C CYS A 22 -2.51 -13.12 7.38
N SER A 23 -2.25 -13.62 8.56
CA SER A 23 -1.07 -14.41 8.83
C SER A 23 -1.28 -15.91 8.99
N ALA A 24 -2.52 -16.37 9.10
CA ALA A 24 -2.79 -17.79 9.36
C ALA A 24 -2.70 -18.72 8.14
N SER A 25 -2.77 -18.16 6.92
CA SER A 25 -2.84 -18.98 5.69
C SER A 25 -1.47 -19.40 5.13
N LEU A 26 -0.36 -18.85 5.62
CA LEU A 26 0.99 -19.17 5.13
C LEU A 26 1.70 -20.27 5.93
N LEU A 27 1.11 -20.76 7.01
CA LEU A 27 1.81 -21.61 7.99
C LEU A 27 1.65 -23.13 7.79
N ASN A 28 0.91 -23.62 6.79
CA ASN A 28 0.72 -25.07 6.58
C ASN A 28 1.26 -25.60 5.23
N ALA A 29 2.27 -24.99 4.65
CA ALA A 29 3.01 -25.62 3.56
C ALA A 29 4.18 -26.45 4.13
N GLN A 30 3.89 -27.61 4.74
CA GLN A 30 4.88 -28.69 4.76
C GLN A 30 5.10 -29.15 3.32
N GLU A 31 6.29 -28.87 2.80
CA GLU A 31 6.76 -29.35 1.52
C GLU A 31 6.73 -30.86 1.49
N LYS A 32 5.82 -31.43 0.69
CA LYS A 32 6.05 -32.74 0.10
C LYS A 32 7.13 -32.57 -0.99
N PRO A 33 8.05 -33.54 -1.12
CA PRO A 33 9.02 -33.46 -2.19
C PRO A 33 8.32 -33.41 -3.55
N PRO A 34 8.86 -32.66 -4.52
CA PRO A 34 8.22 -32.45 -5.80
C PRO A 34 8.07 -33.79 -6.54
N THR A 35 6.85 -34.22 -6.76
CA THR A 35 6.56 -35.15 -7.82
C THR A 35 6.74 -34.42 -9.12
N ASN A 36 7.66 -34.91 -9.97
CA ASN A 36 7.90 -34.43 -11.31
C ASN A 36 6.67 -34.63 -12.21
N ASP A 37 5.66 -33.80 -12.06
CA ASP A 37 4.68 -33.57 -13.12
C ASP A 37 5.07 -32.25 -13.78
N ALA A 38 5.79 -32.38 -14.89
CA ALA A 38 6.05 -31.31 -15.82
C ALA A 38 4.73 -30.87 -16.47
N SER A 39 3.86 -30.22 -15.70
CA SER A 39 2.78 -29.45 -16.25
C SER A 39 3.42 -28.28 -17.00
N THR A 40 3.31 -28.31 -18.32
CA THR A 40 3.71 -27.23 -19.21
C THR A 40 2.84 -26.00 -18.89
N ALA A 41 3.27 -25.23 -17.90
CA ALA A 41 2.66 -23.96 -17.59
C ALA A 41 2.82 -23.04 -18.83
N ALA A 42 1.73 -22.46 -19.29
CA ALA A 42 1.79 -21.49 -20.37
C ALA A 42 2.75 -20.36 -19.98
N PRO A 43 3.68 -19.97 -20.87
CA PRO A 43 4.57 -18.84 -20.60
C PRO A 43 3.76 -17.57 -20.34
N ALA A 44 4.37 -16.61 -19.64
CA ALA A 44 3.75 -15.31 -19.48
C ALA A 44 3.42 -14.72 -20.85
N PRO A 45 2.27 -14.05 -20.98
CA PRO A 45 1.93 -13.38 -22.21
C PRO A 45 2.72 -12.06 -22.33
N TRP A 46 4.03 -12.08 -22.10
CA TRP A 46 4.88 -10.89 -22.20
C TRP A 46 4.76 -10.21 -23.57
N GLU A 47 4.48 -10.97 -24.62
CA GLU A 47 4.19 -10.44 -25.95
C GLU A 47 2.92 -9.56 -25.96
N GLN A 48 2.00 -9.77 -25.05
CA GLN A 48 0.76 -8.99 -24.91
C GLN A 48 0.89 -7.86 -23.88
N ILE A 49 1.99 -7.83 -23.15
CA ILE A 49 2.24 -6.84 -22.10
C ILE A 49 2.75 -5.55 -22.75
N ARG A 50 2.05 -4.45 -22.52
CA ARG A 50 2.49 -3.13 -22.98
C ARG A 50 3.73 -2.70 -22.19
N GLN A 51 4.71 -2.13 -22.88
CA GLN A 51 5.82 -1.44 -22.23
C GLN A 51 5.33 -0.18 -21.51
N VAL A 52 5.87 0.04 -20.31
CA VAL A 52 5.44 1.11 -19.40
C VAL A 52 6.63 1.91 -18.83
N PRO A 53 7.55 2.40 -19.68
CA PRO A 53 8.68 3.18 -19.20
C PRO A 53 8.18 4.48 -18.58
N MET A 54 8.54 4.73 -17.33
CA MET A 54 8.16 5.95 -16.62
C MET A 54 9.24 7.02 -16.74
N SER A 55 8.84 8.29 -16.61
CA SER A 55 9.71 9.45 -16.66
C SER A 55 9.32 10.52 -15.63
N GLY A 56 10.12 11.58 -15.49
CA GLY A 56 9.81 12.68 -14.58
C GLY A 56 9.82 12.31 -13.10
N GLY A 57 10.41 11.16 -12.72
CA GLY A 57 10.40 10.66 -11.36
C GLY A 57 9.12 9.90 -10.96
N LEU A 58 8.21 9.63 -11.91
CA LEU A 58 7.20 8.59 -11.72
C LEU A 58 7.86 7.22 -11.93
N ARG A 59 7.38 6.22 -11.22
CA ARG A 59 7.97 4.89 -11.20
C ARG A 59 6.91 3.79 -11.23
N VAL A 60 7.28 2.61 -11.72
CA VAL A 60 6.51 1.39 -11.59
C VAL A 60 7.43 0.25 -11.21
N PHE A 61 7.01 -0.55 -10.23
CA PHE A 61 7.84 -1.59 -9.66
C PHE A 61 7.24 -2.97 -9.83
N TRP A 62 8.11 -3.94 -10.04
CA TRP A 62 7.79 -5.35 -10.08
C TRP A 62 8.29 -6.05 -8.81
N ASN A 63 7.34 -6.58 -8.05
CA ASN A 63 7.60 -7.36 -6.84
C ASN A 63 6.75 -8.64 -6.84
N VAL A 64 6.65 -9.29 -8.01
CA VAL A 64 5.90 -10.54 -8.17
C VAL A 64 6.87 -11.71 -8.11
N ALA A 65 6.75 -12.53 -7.07
CA ALA A 65 7.51 -13.77 -6.93
C ALA A 65 6.80 -14.93 -7.64
N GLY A 66 7.56 -15.89 -8.12
CA GLY A 66 7.05 -17.13 -8.74
C GLY A 66 7.67 -17.45 -10.08
N GLY A 67 7.57 -18.70 -10.49
CA GLY A 67 8.16 -19.23 -11.74
C GLY A 67 9.68 -19.15 -11.76
N ASP A 68 10.25 -19.04 -12.95
CA ASP A 68 11.64 -18.65 -13.13
C ASP A 68 11.77 -17.13 -12.85
N ASN A 69 12.08 -16.79 -11.61
CA ASN A 69 12.22 -15.39 -11.19
C ASN A 69 13.20 -14.62 -12.08
N THR A 70 14.27 -15.26 -12.54
CA THR A 70 15.30 -14.61 -13.38
C THR A 70 14.70 -14.16 -14.72
N THR A 71 13.97 -15.06 -15.40
CA THR A 71 13.29 -14.73 -16.65
C THR A 71 12.20 -13.67 -16.42
N ASN A 72 11.40 -13.82 -15.38
CA ASN A 72 10.31 -12.87 -15.07
C ASN A 72 10.83 -11.47 -14.75
N TYR A 73 11.89 -11.38 -13.99
CA TYR A 73 12.50 -10.08 -13.68
C TYR A 73 13.12 -9.42 -14.90
N ARG A 74 13.78 -10.21 -15.76
CA ARG A 74 14.32 -9.70 -17.03
C ARG A 74 13.23 -9.18 -17.95
N GLU A 75 12.15 -9.94 -18.14
CA GLU A 75 11.02 -9.54 -18.98
C GLU A 75 10.30 -8.30 -18.39
N ALA A 76 10.04 -8.28 -17.08
CA ALA A 76 9.45 -7.11 -16.43
C ALA A 76 10.33 -5.86 -16.60
N ALA A 77 11.64 -5.99 -16.45
CA ALA A 77 12.59 -4.91 -16.67
C ALA A 77 12.58 -4.43 -18.14
N ALA A 78 12.53 -5.36 -19.10
CA ALA A 78 12.40 -5.03 -20.52
C ALA A 78 11.09 -4.30 -20.87
N HIS A 79 10.06 -4.48 -20.04
CA HIS A 79 8.77 -3.80 -20.16
C HIS A 79 8.68 -2.49 -19.35
N GLY A 80 9.78 -2.04 -18.71
CA GLY A 80 9.85 -0.77 -18.03
C GLY A 80 9.56 -0.82 -16.53
N PHE A 81 9.41 -2.01 -15.94
CA PHE A 81 9.30 -2.16 -14.49
C PHE A 81 10.67 -2.09 -13.84
N GLU A 82 10.74 -1.42 -12.72
CA GLU A 82 11.91 -1.42 -11.85
C GLU A 82 11.79 -2.52 -10.77
N MET A 83 12.91 -3.14 -10.43
CA MET A 83 12.90 -4.25 -9.47
C MET A 83 12.96 -3.77 -8.03
N VAL A 84 12.35 -4.56 -7.15
CA VAL A 84 12.28 -4.31 -5.70
C VAL A 84 13.08 -5.36 -4.97
N ASP A 85 13.96 -4.95 -4.06
CA ASP A 85 14.49 -5.81 -3.02
C ASP A 85 13.51 -5.84 -1.84
N LEU A 86 12.64 -6.85 -1.82
CA LEU A 86 11.76 -7.10 -0.68
C LEU A 86 12.47 -7.97 0.34
N LEU A 87 12.67 -7.42 1.53
CA LEU A 87 13.15 -8.16 2.68
C LEU A 87 12.01 -8.51 3.60
N ASN A 88 11.57 -9.75 3.53
CA ASN A 88 10.64 -10.28 4.53
C ASN A 88 11.41 -10.61 5.82
N THR A 89 11.12 -9.86 6.88
CA THR A 89 11.77 -10.01 8.19
C THR A 89 11.30 -11.25 8.96
N TYR A 90 10.22 -11.88 8.51
CA TYR A 90 9.61 -13.01 9.20
C TYR A 90 9.97 -14.36 8.64
N SER A 91 10.56 -14.43 7.44
CA SER A 91 10.80 -15.71 6.78
C SER A 91 11.64 -16.61 7.66
N ASP A 92 11.05 -17.74 7.99
CA ASP A 92 11.76 -18.84 8.66
C ASP A 92 12.87 -19.32 7.74
N TYR A 93 14.08 -19.29 8.24
CA TYR A 93 15.18 -19.94 7.54
C TYR A 93 14.98 -21.45 7.58
N PRO A 94 15.07 -22.15 6.44
CA PRO A 94 15.11 -23.58 6.43
C PRO A 94 16.18 -24.11 7.41
N GLY A 95 15.76 -24.95 8.35
CA GLY A 95 16.64 -25.54 9.36
C GLY A 95 16.87 -24.71 10.64
N ARG A 96 16.27 -23.53 10.81
CA ARG A 96 16.44 -22.67 11.99
C ARG A 96 15.12 -22.24 12.63
N GLN A 97 14.19 -23.14 12.82
CA GLN A 97 12.88 -22.90 13.45
C GLN A 97 12.95 -22.27 14.86
N LYS A 98 14.10 -22.33 15.53
CA LYS A 98 14.30 -21.74 16.87
C LYS A 98 14.54 -20.23 16.82
N GLU A 99 14.98 -19.68 15.69
CA GLU A 99 15.31 -18.26 15.52
C GLU A 99 14.23 -17.56 14.69
N ASN A 100 12.98 -17.67 15.11
CA ASN A 100 11.86 -17.07 14.43
C ASN A 100 11.51 -15.70 15.05
N ILE A 101 11.77 -14.62 14.32
CA ILE A 101 11.52 -13.25 14.79
C ILE A 101 10.03 -13.07 15.09
N ARG A 102 9.14 -13.55 14.22
CA ARG A 102 7.70 -13.44 14.40
C ARG A 102 7.23 -14.14 15.67
N LYS A 103 7.66 -15.37 15.90
CA LYS A 103 7.30 -16.12 17.11
C LYS A 103 7.76 -15.37 18.38
N THR A 104 8.93 -14.73 18.33
CA THR A 104 9.44 -13.93 19.44
C THR A 104 8.60 -12.67 19.65
N LEU A 105 8.19 -12.01 18.54
CA LEU A 105 7.28 -10.87 18.58
C LEU A 105 5.90 -11.25 19.12
N ASP A 106 5.31 -12.33 18.66
CA ASP A 106 4.01 -12.84 19.15
C ASP A 106 4.03 -13.12 20.65
N THR A 107 5.17 -13.60 21.17
CA THR A 107 5.36 -13.85 22.60
C THR A 107 5.55 -12.56 23.40
N ASN A 108 6.15 -11.54 22.82
CA ASN A 108 6.52 -10.29 23.49
C ASN A 108 5.84 -9.04 22.90
N LYS A 109 4.70 -9.20 22.21
CA LYS A 109 4.00 -8.14 21.48
C LYS A 109 3.71 -6.86 22.28
N ASN A 110 3.77 -6.91 23.58
CA ASN A 110 3.54 -5.75 24.46
C ASN A 110 4.85 -5.15 24.98
N ASN A 111 6.00 -5.76 24.69
CA ASN A 111 7.28 -5.29 25.24
C ASN A 111 8.34 -5.08 24.17
N PRO A 112 8.46 -3.85 23.62
CA PRO A 112 9.40 -3.54 22.54
C PRO A 112 10.87 -3.65 22.95
N TRP A 113 11.19 -3.61 24.25
CA TRP A 113 12.57 -3.75 24.75
C TRP A 113 13.09 -5.19 24.74
N LYS A 114 12.22 -6.16 24.48
CA LYS A 114 12.62 -7.58 24.37
C LYS A 114 12.93 -8.00 22.95
N LYS A 115 13.86 -7.32 22.30
CA LYS A 115 14.39 -7.77 21.01
C LYS A 115 15.19 -9.06 21.21
N PRO A 116 15.04 -10.10 20.36
CA PRO A 116 15.85 -11.29 20.46
C PRO A 116 17.30 -10.97 20.09
N GLU A 117 18.26 -11.59 20.76
CA GLU A 117 19.71 -11.41 20.48
C GLU A 117 20.09 -11.69 19.03
N PHE A 118 19.36 -12.56 18.37
CA PHE A 118 19.58 -12.91 16.97
C PHE A 118 18.97 -11.91 15.96
N PHE A 119 18.19 -10.89 16.40
CA PHE A 119 17.46 -9.97 15.52
C PHE A 119 18.38 -9.28 14.51
N GLU A 120 19.39 -8.59 15.00
CA GLU A 120 20.35 -7.89 14.13
C GLU A 120 21.07 -8.85 13.18
N ARG A 121 21.57 -9.97 13.70
CA ARG A 121 22.33 -10.95 12.92
C ARG A 121 21.52 -11.52 11.77
N ILE A 122 20.22 -11.84 12.00
CA ILE A 122 19.36 -12.38 10.96
C ILE A 122 19.07 -11.33 9.89
N ILE A 123 18.71 -10.11 10.31
CA ILE A 123 18.36 -9.04 9.37
C ILE A 123 19.57 -8.66 8.51
N ARG A 124 20.73 -8.41 9.13
CA ARG A 124 21.96 -8.09 8.39
C ARG A 124 22.34 -9.19 7.39
N ARG A 125 22.25 -10.45 7.78
CA ARG A 125 22.48 -11.56 6.88
C ARG A 125 21.50 -11.56 5.70
N ASN A 126 20.22 -11.27 5.95
CA ASN A 126 19.22 -11.20 4.88
C ASN A 126 19.52 -10.07 3.90
N ILE A 127 19.95 -8.92 4.43
CA ILE A 127 20.39 -7.77 3.63
C ILE A 127 21.62 -8.15 2.78
N GLU A 128 22.61 -8.82 3.36
CA GLU A 128 23.85 -9.24 2.66
C GLU A 128 23.58 -10.24 1.53
N GLN A 129 22.57 -11.08 1.66
CA GLN A 129 22.18 -12.05 0.64
C GLN A 129 21.44 -11.42 -0.55
N ARG A 130 21.00 -10.16 -0.42
CA ARG A 130 20.36 -9.43 -1.51
C ARG A 130 21.42 -8.70 -2.32
N GLY A 131 21.23 -8.71 -3.63
CA GLY A 131 22.10 -7.94 -4.51
C GLY A 131 21.82 -6.44 -4.42
N ASN A 132 22.78 -5.63 -4.80
CA ASN A 132 22.63 -4.17 -4.94
C ASN A 132 22.09 -3.78 -6.34
N GLN A 133 21.27 -4.61 -6.96
CA GLN A 133 20.90 -4.42 -8.37
C GLN A 133 19.51 -3.84 -8.55
N ASN A 134 18.74 -3.68 -7.46
CA ASN A 134 17.36 -3.27 -7.52
C ASN A 134 17.19 -1.77 -7.20
N ALA A 135 16.08 -1.23 -7.67
CA ALA A 135 15.85 0.21 -7.66
C ALA A 135 15.52 0.76 -6.27
N ILE A 136 14.89 -0.05 -5.43
CA ILE A 136 14.49 0.30 -4.05
C ILE A 136 14.58 -0.92 -3.13
N PHE A 137 14.72 -0.67 -1.85
CA PHE A 137 14.74 -1.66 -0.79
C PHE A 137 13.51 -1.51 0.11
N VAL A 138 12.71 -2.55 0.25
CA VAL A 138 11.50 -2.56 1.07
C VAL A 138 11.63 -3.57 2.20
N HIS A 139 11.53 -3.11 3.44
CA HIS A 139 11.35 -3.99 4.56
C HIS A 139 9.88 -4.33 4.75
N ASP A 140 9.57 -5.60 4.59
CA ASP A 140 8.26 -6.15 4.87
C ASP A 140 8.21 -6.58 6.34
N ILE A 141 7.55 -5.78 7.17
CA ILE A 141 7.45 -5.97 8.61
C ILE A 141 5.99 -5.87 9.01
N GLU A 142 5.30 -7.01 8.96
CA GLU A 142 3.89 -7.10 9.31
C GLU A 142 3.71 -7.80 10.66
N PHE A 143 3.67 -7.03 11.74
CA PHE A 143 3.31 -7.56 13.05
C PHE A 143 2.43 -6.57 13.81
N SER A 144 1.63 -7.11 14.71
CA SER A 144 0.81 -6.32 15.62
C SER A 144 1.54 -6.11 16.92
N PHE A 145 1.48 -4.90 17.44
CA PHE A 145 1.92 -4.57 18.79
C PHE A 145 0.75 -3.96 19.58
N GLU A 146 0.92 -3.79 20.89
CA GLU A 146 -0.09 -3.14 21.72
C GLU A 146 -0.06 -1.62 21.47
N GLU A 147 -1.08 -1.12 20.77
CA GLU A 147 -1.22 0.31 20.46
C GLU A 147 -1.84 1.10 21.62
N ASP A 148 -2.52 0.42 22.54
CA ASP A 148 -3.06 1.05 23.75
C ASP A 148 -1.94 1.26 24.78
N ILE A 149 -1.44 2.48 24.81
CA ILE A 149 -0.33 2.87 25.68
C ILE A 149 -0.72 2.75 27.16
N ASP A 150 -1.99 2.96 27.53
CA ASP A 150 -2.43 2.83 28.92
C ASP A 150 -2.43 1.38 29.36
N LYS A 151 -2.80 0.47 28.47
CA LYS A 151 -2.71 -0.96 28.70
C LYS A 151 -1.25 -1.41 28.81
N ALA A 152 -0.37 -0.91 27.92
CA ALA A 152 1.07 -1.20 28.01
C ALA A 152 1.67 -0.65 29.32
N TRP A 153 1.30 0.55 29.75
CA TRP A 153 1.73 1.16 31.01
C TRP A 153 1.27 0.38 32.22
N SER A 154 0.10 -0.25 32.17
CA SER A 154 -0.44 -1.07 33.28
C SER A 154 0.34 -2.35 33.52
N ASP A 155 1.14 -2.84 32.55
CA ASP A 155 2.03 -3.98 32.70
C ASP A 155 3.31 -3.59 33.47
N PRO A 156 3.51 -4.09 34.69
CA PRO A 156 4.68 -3.72 35.50
C PRO A 156 6.02 -4.09 34.83
N THR A 157 6.06 -5.17 34.07
CA THR A 157 7.27 -5.65 33.37
C THR A 157 7.66 -4.71 32.26
N VAL A 158 6.68 -4.31 31.46
CA VAL A 158 6.86 -3.38 30.35
C VAL A 158 7.23 -1.99 30.87
N ARG A 159 6.53 -1.53 31.92
CA ARG A 159 6.85 -0.27 32.58
C ARG A 159 8.26 -0.23 33.15
N ALA A 160 8.68 -1.28 33.85
CA ALA A 160 10.03 -1.37 34.39
C ALA A 160 11.11 -1.36 33.30
N ALA A 161 10.88 -2.01 32.16
CA ALA A 161 11.80 -2.03 31.04
C ALA A 161 12.01 -0.64 30.42
N SER A 162 10.98 0.21 30.44
CA SER A 162 11.05 1.57 29.88
C SER A 162 11.91 2.53 30.69
N LYS A 163 12.10 2.27 31.99
CA LYS A 163 12.72 3.18 32.96
C LYS A 163 12.00 4.54 33.10
N ALA A 164 10.79 4.66 32.57
CA ALA A 164 10.01 5.87 32.65
C ALA A 164 9.44 6.10 34.06
N THR A 165 9.44 7.35 34.51
CA THR A 165 8.93 7.75 35.83
C THR A 165 7.51 8.29 35.78
N SER A 166 7.01 8.61 34.59
CA SER A 166 5.64 9.06 34.36
C SER A 166 5.01 8.35 33.15
N ARG A 167 3.67 8.35 33.08
CA ARG A 167 2.90 7.80 31.96
C ARG A 167 3.23 8.50 30.63
N GLU A 168 3.45 9.81 30.65
CA GLU A 168 3.79 10.59 29.45
C GLU A 168 5.18 10.19 28.90
N GLN A 169 6.19 10.14 29.78
CA GLN A 169 7.54 9.66 29.41
C GLN A 169 7.50 8.23 28.87
N PHE A 170 6.68 7.38 29.48
CA PHE A 170 6.49 6.01 29.02
C PHE A 170 5.95 5.96 27.60
N GLY A 171 4.93 6.75 27.27
CA GLY A 171 4.27 6.71 25.97
C GLY A 171 5.24 7.02 24.83
N ASP A 172 6.02 8.08 24.95
CA ASP A 172 7.02 8.44 23.94
C ASP A 172 8.15 7.40 23.85
N ALA A 173 8.66 6.93 24.98
CA ALA A 173 9.71 5.90 25.02
C ALA A 173 9.22 4.57 24.41
N TYR A 174 7.97 4.20 24.67
CA TYR A 174 7.34 2.98 24.18
C TYR A 174 7.21 3.00 22.65
N LEU A 175 6.66 4.08 22.08
CA LEU A 175 6.51 4.22 20.63
C LEU A 175 7.87 4.35 19.92
N ARG A 176 8.82 5.06 20.52
CA ARG A 176 10.18 5.16 20.00
C ARG A 176 10.86 3.81 19.94
N GLU A 177 10.71 2.99 21.00
CA GLU A 177 11.29 1.65 21.02
C GLU A 177 10.63 0.71 19.99
N TRP A 178 9.29 0.79 19.82
CA TRP A 178 8.62 0.09 18.71
C TRP A 178 9.13 0.54 17.36
N ALA A 179 9.31 1.84 17.16
CA ALA A 179 9.85 2.36 15.90
C ALA A 179 11.21 1.75 15.57
N THR A 180 12.05 1.39 16.54
CA THR A 180 13.35 0.75 16.27
C THR A 180 13.23 -0.64 15.62
N TRP A 181 12.13 -1.36 15.81
CA TRP A 181 11.90 -2.63 15.11
C TRP A 181 11.73 -2.43 13.61
N PHE A 182 11.22 -1.28 13.20
CA PHE A 182 11.02 -0.92 11.80
C PHE A 182 12.24 -0.23 11.21
N THR A 183 12.92 0.60 11.99
CA THR A 183 13.96 1.51 11.48
C THR A 183 15.36 0.93 11.49
N LEU A 184 15.69 0.06 12.44
CA LEU A 184 17.00 -0.61 12.46
C LEU A 184 17.30 -1.37 11.15
N PRO A 185 16.35 -2.19 10.62
CA PRO A 185 16.54 -2.81 9.31
C PRO A 185 16.83 -1.80 8.20
N CYS A 186 16.14 -0.67 8.18
CA CYS A 186 16.37 0.39 7.19
C CYS A 186 17.79 0.98 7.31
N GLN A 187 18.24 1.23 8.54
CA GLN A 187 19.59 1.74 8.78
C GLN A 187 20.66 0.74 8.30
N TRP A 188 20.50 -0.54 8.63
CA TRP A 188 21.43 -1.59 8.20
C TRP A 188 21.42 -1.78 6.68
N ALA A 189 20.28 -1.61 6.01
CA ALA A 189 20.22 -1.63 4.56
C ALA A 189 20.98 -0.44 3.95
N LYS A 190 20.81 0.78 4.50
CA LYS A 190 21.56 1.98 4.07
C LYS A 190 23.06 1.86 4.31
N GLU A 191 23.47 1.26 5.43
CA GLU A 191 24.89 0.97 5.69
C GLU A 191 25.48 0.03 4.63
N ARG A 192 24.72 -1.00 4.23
CA ARG A 192 25.19 -2.02 3.29
C ARG A 192 25.10 -1.56 1.83
N PHE A 193 24.07 -0.79 1.48
CA PHE A 193 23.79 -0.32 0.12
C PHE A 193 23.58 1.21 0.11
N PRO A 194 24.65 1.99 0.31
CA PRO A 194 24.57 3.44 0.27
C PRO A 194 23.98 3.94 -1.07
N GLY A 195 22.99 4.81 -1.00
CA GLY A 195 22.33 5.37 -2.18
C GLY A 195 21.11 4.60 -2.69
N THR A 196 20.84 3.37 -2.20
CA THR A 196 19.57 2.68 -2.49
C THR A 196 18.46 3.20 -1.57
N PRO A 197 17.35 3.73 -2.10
CA PRO A 197 16.25 4.20 -1.28
C PRO A 197 15.61 3.06 -0.49
N VAL A 198 15.26 3.33 0.77
CA VAL A 198 14.71 2.36 1.71
C VAL A 198 13.34 2.78 2.20
N GLY A 199 12.40 1.86 2.21
CA GLY A 199 11.06 2.03 2.77
C GLY A 199 10.59 0.82 3.56
N ILE A 200 9.41 0.93 4.15
CA ILE A 200 8.81 -0.10 5.00
C ILE A 200 7.41 -0.43 4.48
N TYR A 201 7.14 -1.72 4.29
CA TYR A 201 5.80 -2.25 4.13
C TYR A 201 5.32 -2.84 5.47
N GLY A 202 4.03 -2.64 5.78
CA GLY A 202 3.38 -3.07 7.02
C GLY A 202 2.79 -1.88 7.76
N PRO A 203 3.54 -1.13 8.59
CA PRO A 203 3.00 0.11 9.13
C PRO A 203 2.90 1.17 8.03
N GLN A 204 1.68 1.55 7.67
CA GLN A 204 1.45 2.67 6.78
C GLN A 204 1.61 3.98 7.55
N PRO A 205 2.06 5.09 6.94
CA PRO A 205 2.14 6.38 7.62
C PRO A 205 0.79 6.83 8.17
N PHE A 206 -0.29 6.61 7.38
CA PHE A 206 -1.65 6.85 7.81
C PHE A 206 -2.53 5.71 7.30
N ARG A 207 -3.02 4.88 8.19
CA ARG A 207 -3.85 3.73 7.86
C ARG A 207 -5.24 4.16 7.45
N ARG A 208 -5.66 3.68 6.28
CA ARG A 208 -7.05 3.77 5.83
C ARG A 208 -7.54 2.36 5.57
N ASP A 209 -8.17 1.74 6.54
CA ASP A 209 -8.72 0.41 6.32
C ASP A 209 -9.95 0.47 5.39
N TYR A 210 -10.23 -0.61 4.68
CA TYR A 210 -11.37 -0.68 3.78
C TYR A 210 -12.69 -0.35 4.49
N TYR A 211 -12.85 -0.83 5.70
CA TYR A 211 -14.01 -0.54 6.54
C TYR A 211 -14.11 0.93 6.96
N GLY A 212 -13.02 1.65 6.92
CA GLY A 212 -13.00 3.09 7.12
C GLY A 212 -13.81 3.87 6.08
N ILE A 213 -13.98 3.32 4.88
CA ILE A 213 -14.90 3.87 3.87
C ILE A 213 -16.34 3.55 4.24
N SER A 214 -16.62 2.31 4.66
CA SER A 214 -17.97 1.77 4.79
C SER A 214 -18.53 1.71 6.20
N GLY A 215 -17.76 1.78 7.26
CA GLY A 215 -18.21 1.51 8.61
C GLY A 215 -17.63 2.35 9.75
N LYS A 216 -16.45 2.97 9.61
CA LYS A 216 -15.88 3.78 10.68
C LYS A 216 -16.41 5.21 10.67
N SER A 217 -16.64 5.77 11.85
CA SER A 217 -16.92 7.20 11.99
C SER A 217 -15.67 8.05 11.73
N ALA A 218 -15.85 9.34 11.41
CA ALA A 218 -14.75 10.27 11.26
C ALA A 218 -13.86 10.32 12.52
N GLN A 219 -14.45 10.31 13.71
CA GLN A 219 -13.71 10.30 14.98
C GLN A 219 -12.83 9.04 15.13
N GLN A 220 -13.32 7.86 14.72
CA GLN A 220 -12.53 6.63 14.76
C GLN A 220 -11.36 6.67 13.77
N ILE A 221 -11.57 7.23 12.59
CA ILE A 221 -10.53 7.42 11.58
C ILE A 221 -9.47 8.40 12.08
N ASP A 222 -9.90 9.54 12.62
CA ASP A 222 -8.99 10.57 13.16
C ASP A 222 -8.17 10.03 14.34
N GLY A 223 -8.78 9.24 15.23
CA GLY A 223 -8.07 8.57 16.31
C GLY A 223 -7.00 7.58 15.80
N THR A 224 -7.30 6.83 14.74
CA THR A 224 -6.32 5.95 14.09
C THR A 224 -5.18 6.77 13.49
N HIS A 225 -5.49 7.82 12.77
CA HIS A 225 -4.47 8.70 12.16
C HIS A 225 -3.59 9.41 13.19
N GLN A 226 -4.14 9.76 14.35
CA GLN A 226 -3.36 10.33 15.44
C GLN A 226 -2.38 9.30 16.02
N SER A 227 -2.84 8.07 16.24
CA SER A 227 -1.99 6.97 16.70
C SER A 227 -0.86 6.67 15.70
N ASP A 228 -1.19 6.64 14.40
CA ASP A 228 -0.20 6.45 13.33
C ASP A 228 0.84 7.57 13.35
N ALA A 229 0.41 8.82 13.48
CA ALA A 229 1.30 9.98 13.52
C ALA A 229 2.29 9.93 14.69
N GLU A 230 1.83 9.50 15.87
CA GLU A 230 2.67 9.35 17.04
C GLU A 230 3.77 8.29 16.88
N LEU A 231 3.50 7.19 16.17
CA LEU A 231 4.51 6.21 15.82
C LEU A 231 5.44 6.72 14.71
N TRP A 232 4.85 7.27 13.64
CA TRP A 232 5.59 7.64 12.44
C TRP A 232 6.56 8.81 12.63
N LYS A 233 6.35 9.69 13.60
CA LYS A 233 7.36 10.72 13.95
C LYS A 233 8.72 10.12 14.30
N HIS A 234 8.74 8.87 14.78
CA HIS A 234 9.96 8.12 15.11
C HIS A 234 10.47 7.24 13.96
N ILE A 235 9.65 6.96 12.95
CA ILE A 235 10.02 6.12 11.79
C ILE A 235 10.51 7.00 10.63
N ASP A 236 9.84 8.10 10.37
CA ASP A 236 10.06 8.97 9.22
C ASP A 236 11.53 9.30 8.93
N PRO A 237 12.39 9.67 9.92
CA PRO A 237 13.77 10.06 9.65
C PRO A 237 14.62 8.96 8.99
N PHE A 238 14.17 7.72 9.01
CA PHE A 238 14.95 6.56 8.59
C PHE A 238 14.52 6.00 7.22
N VAL A 239 13.41 6.45 6.67
CA VAL A 239 12.89 6.02 5.38
C VAL A 239 13.06 7.10 4.31
N ASP A 240 13.19 6.69 3.05
CA ASP A 240 13.36 7.61 1.92
C ASP A 240 12.07 7.78 1.12
N TYR A 241 11.10 6.90 1.32
CA TYR A 241 9.78 6.92 0.71
C TYR A 241 8.74 6.24 1.62
N TYR A 242 7.48 6.51 1.34
CA TYR A 242 6.35 5.89 2.03
C TYR A 242 5.72 4.79 1.19
N VAL A 243 5.11 3.82 1.86
CA VAL A 243 4.37 2.74 1.23
C VAL A 243 2.93 2.76 1.73
N ALA A 244 1.97 2.77 0.80
CA ALA A 244 0.57 2.57 1.09
C ALA A 244 0.11 1.22 0.49
N SER A 245 -0.43 0.32 1.31
CA SER A 245 -1.08 -0.90 0.84
C SER A 245 -2.51 -0.58 0.41
N ILE A 246 -2.80 -0.75 -0.88
CA ILE A 246 -4.13 -0.46 -1.44
C ILE A 246 -4.76 -1.70 -2.07
N TYR A 247 -4.46 -2.88 -1.55
CA TYR A 247 -5.02 -4.16 -2.00
C TYR A 247 -6.54 -4.15 -1.96
N VAL A 248 -7.16 -4.71 -2.98
CA VAL A 248 -8.62 -4.75 -3.13
C VAL A 248 -9.20 -5.98 -2.45
N PHE A 249 -10.32 -5.81 -1.76
CA PHE A 249 -11.00 -6.88 -1.02
C PHE A 249 -12.27 -7.37 -1.70
N TYR A 250 -12.91 -6.54 -2.52
CA TYR A 250 -14.23 -6.81 -3.06
C TYR A 250 -14.36 -6.31 -4.50
N ASP A 251 -15.12 -7.05 -5.32
CA ASP A 251 -15.60 -6.57 -6.63
C ASP A 251 -16.79 -5.60 -6.43
N LYS A 252 -16.46 -4.38 -6.00
CA LYS A 252 -17.47 -3.36 -5.68
C LYS A 252 -16.94 -1.97 -5.99
N PRO A 253 -17.85 -1.00 -6.24
CA PRO A 253 -17.49 0.42 -6.39
C PRO A 253 -16.63 0.98 -5.27
N ASP A 254 -16.87 0.52 -4.04
CA ASP A 254 -16.10 0.93 -2.84
C ASP A 254 -14.59 0.79 -3.01
N SER A 255 -14.14 -0.20 -3.78
CA SER A 255 -12.70 -0.46 -4.00
C SER A 255 -11.98 0.71 -4.64
N VAL A 256 -12.63 1.39 -5.60
CA VAL A 256 -12.09 2.59 -6.27
C VAL A 256 -11.86 3.72 -5.26
N TYR A 257 -12.85 3.98 -4.42
CA TYR A 257 -12.76 5.06 -3.44
C TYR A 257 -11.82 4.73 -2.29
N TYR A 258 -11.72 3.44 -1.91
CA TYR A 258 -10.74 3.00 -0.93
C TYR A 258 -9.31 3.25 -1.41
N MET A 259 -8.97 2.86 -2.65
CA MET A 259 -7.64 3.11 -3.22
C MET A 259 -7.32 4.61 -3.24
N ALA A 260 -8.25 5.42 -3.77
CA ALA A 260 -8.07 6.86 -3.86
C ALA A 260 -7.92 7.50 -2.46
N ALA A 261 -8.83 7.21 -1.52
CA ALA A 261 -8.80 7.79 -0.17
C ALA A 261 -7.52 7.41 0.59
N ASN A 262 -7.06 6.15 0.45
CA ASN A 262 -5.82 5.71 1.10
C ASN A 262 -4.62 6.51 0.59
N VAL A 263 -4.49 6.67 -0.72
CA VAL A 263 -3.38 7.44 -1.32
C VAL A 263 -3.48 8.91 -0.93
N GLU A 264 -4.66 9.53 -1.08
CA GLU A 264 -4.89 10.96 -0.77
C GLU A 264 -4.55 11.31 0.67
N GLU A 265 -5.05 10.52 1.63
CA GLU A 265 -4.80 10.77 3.05
C GLU A 265 -3.34 10.59 3.42
N ASN A 266 -2.66 9.59 2.84
CA ASN A 266 -1.23 9.44 3.05
C ASN A 266 -0.44 10.63 2.45
N ILE A 267 -0.76 11.07 1.22
CA ILE A 267 -0.10 12.23 0.60
C ILE A 267 -0.33 13.52 1.42
N GLU A 268 -1.57 13.77 1.85
CA GLU A 268 -1.89 14.97 2.62
C GLU A 268 -1.16 14.99 3.96
N ARG A 269 -1.20 13.88 4.69
CA ARG A 269 -0.73 13.81 6.07
C ARG A 269 0.78 13.65 6.17
N THR A 270 1.42 12.99 5.20
CA THR A 270 2.89 12.86 5.19
C THR A 270 3.63 14.14 4.83
N ARG A 271 2.97 15.12 4.24
CA ARG A 271 3.56 16.45 3.99
C ARG A 271 4.19 17.09 5.22
N ARG A 272 3.69 16.75 6.41
CA ARG A 272 4.27 17.22 7.69
C ARG A 272 5.70 16.75 7.93
N TYR A 273 6.10 15.65 7.27
CA TYR A 273 7.44 15.05 7.41
C TYR A 273 8.39 15.47 6.27
N GLY A 274 7.87 16.02 5.16
CA GLY A 274 8.63 16.43 3.98
C GLY A 274 8.08 15.86 2.68
N ASP A 275 8.82 16.08 1.58
CA ASP A 275 8.40 15.72 0.22
C ASP A 275 8.93 14.33 -0.22
N LYS A 276 8.84 13.33 0.65
CA LYS A 276 9.19 11.95 0.26
C LYS A 276 8.11 11.36 -0.65
N PRO A 277 8.49 10.58 -1.69
CA PRO A 277 7.51 9.95 -2.56
C PRO A 277 6.70 8.89 -1.81
N LEU A 278 5.44 8.72 -2.22
CA LEU A 278 4.58 7.60 -1.82
C LEU A 278 4.51 6.61 -2.97
N TYR A 279 4.71 5.32 -2.68
CA TYR A 279 4.50 4.21 -3.60
C TYR A 279 3.32 3.36 -3.12
N ALA A 280 2.36 3.12 -4.02
CA ALA A 280 1.18 2.31 -3.74
C ALA A 280 1.47 0.83 -4.05
N TYR A 281 1.28 -0.04 -3.08
CA TYR A 281 1.40 -1.48 -3.25
C TYR A 281 0.06 -2.08 -3.65
N GLU A 282 0.07 -2.83 -4.73
CA GLU A 282 -1.09 -3.42 -5.36
C GLU A 282 -0.92 -4.91 -5.63
N TRP A 283 -2.03 -5.62 -5.67
CA TRP A 283 -2.07 -7.03 -5.98
C TRP A 283 -3.22 -7.32 -6.94
N LEU A 284 -2.94 -7.91 -8.10
CA LEU A 284 -3.96 -8.26 -9.11
C LEU A 284 -4.85 -9.43 -8.68
N ARG A 285 -5.00 -9.64 -7.39
CA ARG A 285 -5.94 -10.58 -6.77
C ARG A 285 -6.68 -9.89 -5.64
N TYR A 286 -7.87 -10.40 -5.35
CA TYR A 286 -8.56 -9.99 -4.14
C TYR A 286 -7.82 -10.48 -2.91
N HIS A 287 -7.73 -9.61 -1.93
CA HIS A 287 -7.02 -9.90 -0.68
C HIS A 287 -7.61 -11.14 0.02
N SER A 288 -6.74 -12.01 0.52
CA SER A 288 -7.08 -13.32 1.09
C SER A 288 -8.00 -13.27 2.31
N SER A 289 -8.16 -12.11 2.97
CA SER A 289 -9.13 -11.93 4.05
C SER A 289 -10.59 -12.03 3.57
N ASN A 290 -10.86 -11.80 2.28
CA ASN A 290 -12.15 -12.12 1.68
C ASN A 290 -12.14 -13.57 1.16
N GLN A 291 -12.50 -14.50 2.02
CA GLN A 291 -12.47 -15.94 1.69
C GLN A 291 -13.32 -16.32 0.47
N LYS A 292 -14.34 -15.53 0.09
CA LYS A 292 -15.17 -15.81 -1.09
C LYS A 292 -14.46 -15.51 -2.40
N LEU A 293 -13.57 -14.53 -2.41
CA LEU A 293 -12.85 -14.08 -3.58
C LEU A 293 -11.34 -14.39 -3.47
N ALA A 294 -10.91 -15.01 -2.38
CA ALA A 294 -9.53 -15.41 -2.19
C ALA A 294 -9.04 -16.20 -3.42
N ASP A 295 -7.81 -15.94 -3.84
CA ASP A 295 -7.18 -16.55 -5.02
C ASP A 295 -7.81 -16.20 -6.39
N GLN A 296 -8.87 -15.40 -6.44
CA GLN A 296 -9.39 -14.89 -7.70
C GLN A 296 -8.66 -13.61 -8.12
N GLU A 297 -8.43 -13.46 -9.40
CA GLU A 297 -7.93 -12.21 -9.96
C GLU A 297 -8.99 -11.11 -9.85
N VAL A 298 -8.53 -9.88 -9.68
CA VAL A 298 -9.44 -8.73 -9.68
C VAL A 298 -10.14 -8.59 -11.03
N ALA A 299 -11.34 -8.06 -11.02
CA ALA A 299 -12.07 -7.78 -12.26
C ALA A 299 -11.28 -6.83 -13.16
N PRO A 300 -11.35 -6.95 -14.50
CA PRO A 300 -10.59 -6.11 -15.42
C PRO A 300 -10.75 -4.61 -15.17
N TRP A 301 -11.94 -4.13 -14.90
CA TRP A 301 -12.21 -2.72 -14.59
C TRP A 301 -11.50 -2.22 -13.31
N LEU A 302 -11.31 -3.12 -12.31
CA LEU A 302 -10.52 -2.82 -11.12
C LEU A 302 -9.02 -2.79 -11.44
N ALA A 303 -8.53 -3.70 -12.28
CA ALA A 303 -7.14 -3.67 -12.73
C ALA A 303 -6.80 -2.37 -13.50
N GLU A 304 -7.74 -1.84 -14.31
CA GLU A 304 -7.62 -0.51 -14.92
C GLU A 304 -7.51 0.59 -13.86
N ALA A 305 -8.40 0.57 -12.87
CA ALA A 305 -8.43 1.56 -11.81
C ALA A 305 -7.14 1.54 -10.97
N MET A 306 -6.66 0.36 -10.60
CA MET A 306 -5.40 0.14 -9.90
C MET A 306 -4.21 0.76 -10.65
N ALA A 307 -4.15 0.57 -11.96
CA ALA A 307 -3.06 1.07 -12.78
C ALA A 307 -2.96 2.62 -12.82
N VAL A 308 -4.05 3.34 -12.63
CA VAL A 308 -4.10 4.79 -12.91
C VAL A 308 -4.41 5.65 -11.69
N ILE A 309 -5.34 5.23 -10.82
CA ILE A 309 -5.82 6.05 -9.69
C ILE A 309 -4.69 6.55 -8.79
N PRO A 310 -3.71 5.72 -8.39
CA PRO A 310 -2.68 6.18 -7.46
C PRO A 310 -1.93 7.40 -7.96
N TYR A 311 -1.56 7.46 -9.23
CA TYR A 311 -0.83 8.58 -9.82
C TYR A 311 -1.65 9.87 -9.81
N PHE A 312 -2.95 9.76 -10.06
CA PHE A 312 -3.87 10.91 -10.04
C PHE A 312 -4.29 11.34 -8.63
N CYS A 313 -3.99 10.51 -7.61
CA CYS A 313 -4.14 10.85 -6.21
C CYS A 313 -2.81 11.33 -5.57
N GLY A 314 -1.73 11.41 -6.35
CA GLY A 314 -0.46 11.98 -5.90
C GLY A 314 0.65 10.97 -5.61
N ALA A 315 0.42 9.66 -5.73
CA ALA A 315 1.48 8.67 -5.64
C ALA A 315 2.53 8.88 -6.74
N ARG A 316 3.78 8.65 -6.41
CA ARG A 316 4.91 8.75 -7.35
C ARG A 316 5.25 7.41 -8.00
N GLY A 317 4.57 6.35 -7.60
CA GLY A 317 4.72 5.04 -8.21
C GLY A 317 3.75 4.01 -7.69
N VAL A 318 3.68 2.89 -8.43
CA VAL A 318 2.91 1.70 -8.11
C VAL A 318 3.86 0.52 -8.03
N ALA A 319 3.73 -0.31 -7.00
CA ALA A 319 4.45 -1.56 -6.86
C ALA A 319 3.47 -2.74 -6.99
N LEU A 320 3.59 -3.46 -8.09
CA LEU A 320 2.82 -4.67 -8.30
C LEU A 320 3.45 -5.81 -7.50
N TRP A 321 2.74 -6.23 -6.45
CA TRP A 321 3.13 -7.35 -5.60
C TRP A 321 2.41 -8.63 -6.00
N GLY A 322 3.03 -9.77 -5.75
CA GLY A 322 2.40 -11.07 -5.85
C GLY A 322 3.31 -12.17 -5.34
N SER A 323 2.70 -13.20 -4.78
CA SER A 323 3.38 -14.42 -4.38
C SER A 323 2.55 -15.61 -4.87
N GLU A 324 3.08 -16.33 -5.85
CA GLU A 324 2.38 -17.41 -6.52
C GLU A 324 3.21 -18.71 -6.49
N PRO A 325 3.59 -19.22 -5.31
CA PRO A 325 4.45 -20.40 -5.21
C PRO A 325 3.80 -21.66 -5.79
N LYS A 326 2.46 -21.72 -5.85
CA LYS A 326 1.73 -22.89 -6.37
C LYS A 326 1.44 -22.82 -7.88
N ARG A 327 1.71 -21.68 -8.52
CA ARG A 327 1.38 -21.43 -9.92
C ARG A 327 2.61 -20.96 -10.69
N GLN A 328 3.67 -21.72 -10.59
CA GLN A 328 4.89 -21.47 -11.36
C GLN A 328 4.53 -21.33 -12.85
N GLY A 329 4.87 -20.16 -13.43
CA GLY A 329 4.62 -19.88 -14.83
C GLY A 329 3.19 -19.40 -15.17
N GLN A 330 2.27 -19.27 -14.21
CA GLN A 330 0.98 -18.64 -14.44
C GLN A 330 1.04 -17.17 -14.07
N TYR A 331 0.79 -16.34 -15.06
CA TYR A 331 0.65 -14.88 -14.86
C TYR A 331 -0.80 -14.50 -14.63
N TYR A 332 -1.00 -13.33 -14.07
CA TYR A 332 -2.31 -12.73 -13.96
C TYR A 332 -2.89 -12.49 -15.37
N GLN A 333 -4.07 -13.02 -15.64
CA GLN A 333 -4.78 -12.75 -16.90
C GLN A 333 -5.18 -11.28 -17.02
N THR A 334 -5.29 -10.59 -15.91
CA THR A 334 -5.55 -9.15 -15.83
C THR A 334 -4.30 -8.28 -16.03
N LEU A 335 -3.11 -8.85 -16.06
CA LEU A 335 -1.86 -8.10 -16.28
C LEU A 335 -1.84 -7.32 -17.61
N PRO A 336 -2.30 -7.87 -18.75
CA PRO A 336 -2.40 -7.10 -20.00
C PRO A 336 -3.32 -5.87 -19.87
N VAL A 337 -4.45 -6.01 -19.16
CA VAL A 337 -5.38 -4.89 -18.91
C VAL A 337 -4.73 -3.83 -18.03
N PHE A 338 -4.10 -4.26 -16.95
CA PHE A 338 -3.36 -3.38 -16.05
C PHE A 338 -2.27 -2.59 -16.79
N THR A 339 -1.41 -3.27 -17.55
CA THR A 339 -0.30 -2.63 -18.27
C THR A 339 -0.77 -1.76 -19.44
N LYS A 340 -1.87 -2.13 -20.12
CA LYS A 340 -2.51 -1.26 -21.11
C LYS A 340 -2.94 0.06 -20.48
N SER A 341 -3.55 0.03 -19.33
CA SER A 341 -4.00 1.22 -18.61
C SER A 341 -2.83 2.01 -18.03
N LEU A 342 -1.85 1.33 -17.46
CA LEU A 342 -0.61 1.92 -16.98
C LEU A 342 0.19 2.59 -18.11
N GLY A 343 0.11 2.04 -19.33
CA GLY A 343 0.72 2.65 -20.52
C GLY A 343 0.20 4.05 -20.83
N ARG A 344 -1.08 4.34 -20.54
CA ARG A 344 -1.62 5.71 -20.67
C ARG A 344 -0.94 6.67 -19.68
N VAL A 345 -0.65 6.20 -18.45
CA VAL A 345 0.13 6.97 -17.48
C VAL A 345 1.57 7.12 -17.94
N SER A 346 2.17 6.06 -18.47
CA SER A 346 3.54 6.08 -19.01
C SER A 346 3.71 7.12 -20.11
N ASP A 347 2.78 7.16 -21.09
CA ASP A 347 2.79 8.13 -22.19
C ASP A 347 2.72 9.58 -21.70
N LEU A 348 2.07 9.79 -20.55
CA LEU A 348 1.88 11.09 -19.93
C LEU A 348 2.87 11.37 -18.79
N SER A 349 3.76 10.45 -18.46
CA SER A 349 4.50 10.45 -17.21
C SER A 349 5.30 11.74 -16.97
N ALA A 350 5.97 12.29 -17.98
CA ALA A 350 6.69 13.56 -17.88
C ALA A 350 5.75 14.73 -17.54
N LYS A 351 4.56 14.78 -18.17
CA LYS A 351 3.56 15.82 -17.90
C LYS A 351 2.94 15.66 -16.52
N LEU A 352 2.54 14.45 -16.14
CA LEU A 352 1.97 14.15 -14.82
C LEU A 352 2.96 14.45 -13.68
N ALA A 353 4.23 14.16 -13.90
CA ALA A 353 5.27 14.43 -12.91
C ALA A 353 5.46 15.93 -12.65
N ALA A 354 5.30 16.76 -13.67
CA ALA A 354 5.42 18.22 -13.60
C ALA A 354 4.08 18.91 -13.24
N ALA A 355 2.96 18.21 -13.39
CA ALA A 355 1.63 18.78 -13.17
C ALA A 355 1.34 19.01 -11.68
N LYS A 356 0.54 20.02 -11.42
CA LYS A 356 0.00 20.29 -10.08
C LYS A 356 -1.27 19.48 -9.86
N LEU A 357 -1.28 18.65 -8.84
CA LEU A 357 -2.49 17.99 -8.35
C LEU A 357 -3.44 19.07 -7.80
N MET A 358 -4.69 19.05 -8.26
CA MET A 358 -5.69 20.01 -7.82
C MET A 358 -6.40 19.53 -6.54
N PRO A 359 -6.87 20.45 -5.71
CA PRO A 359 -7.67 20.11 -4.54
C PRO A 359 -9.09 19.73 -4.97
N ASP A 360 -9.28 18.46 -5.29
CA ASP A 360 -10.58 17.88 -5.60
C ASP A 360 -11.32 17.44 -4.34
N GLU A 361 -12.60 17.16 -4.47
CA GLU A 361 -13.40 16.66 -3.35
C GLU A 361 -12.86 15.28 -2.93
N PRO A 362 -12.64 15.04 -1.61
CA PRO A 362 -12.04 13.79 -1.13
C PRO A 362 -12.82 12.55 -1.55
N ALA A 363 -12.12 11.48 -1.86
CA ALA A 363 -12.72 10.23 -2.37
C ALA A 363 -13.80 9.67 -1.44
N HIS A 364 -13.62 9.74 -0.11
CA HIS A 364 -14.61 9.25 0.84
C HIS A 364 -15.92 10.07 0.85
N VAL A 365 -15.86 11.34 0.46
CA VAL A 365 -17.06 12.19 0.31
C VAL A 365 -17.82 11.83 -0.96
N LEU A 366 -17.09 11.65 -2.08
CA LEU A 366 -17.65 11.19 -3.34
C LEU A 366 -18.31 9.81 -3.19
N TRP A 367 -17.67 8.89 -2.48
CA TRP A 367 -18.22 7.58 -2.16
C TRP A 367 -19.58 7.66 -1.43
N LYS A 368 -19.65 8.45 -0.35
CA LYS A 368 -20.90 8.65 0.40
C LYS A 368 -22.03 9.20 -0.47
N ALA A 369 -21.69 10.09 -1.38
CA ALA A 369 -22.63 10.72 -2.31
C ALA A 369 -22.91 9.86 -3.56
N ARG A 370 -22.26 8.71 -3.72
CA ARG A 370 -22.30 7.84 -4.92
C ARG A 370 -22.05 8.63 -6.22
N ARG A 371 -21.09 9.55 -6.17
CA ARG A 371 -20.70 10.36 -7.33
C ARG A 371 -19.44 9.79 -7.99
N PRO A 372 -19.23 10.00 -9.29
CA PRO A 372 -18.01 9.62 -9.99
C PRO A 372 -16.75 10.17 -9.29
N LEU A 373 -15.67 9.40 -9.33
CA LEU A 373 -14.35 9.88 -8.93
C LEU A 373 -13.76 10.69 -10.07
N VAL A 374 -13.43 11.95 -9.83
CA VAL A 374 -12.72 12.83 -10.78
C VAL A 374 -11.48 13.36 -10.10
N ARG A 375 -10.33 13.30 -10.81
CA ARG A 375 -9.06 13.88 -10.34
C ARG A 375 -8.44 14.70 -11.45
N ARG A 376 -7.99 15.90 -11.11
CA ARG A 376 -7.49 16.89 -12.06
C ARG A 376 -6.02 17.19 -11.80
N MET A 377 -5.23 17.11 -12.87
CA MET A 377 -3.83 17.48 -12.87
C MET A 377 -3.65 18.69 -13.80
N ARG A 378 -3.18 19.79 -13.27
CA ARG A 378 -2.93 21.01 -14.06
C ARG A 378 -1.50 21.02 -14.58
N VAL A 379 -1.34 20.93 -15.87
CA VAL A 379 -0.04 20.97 -16.56
C VAL A 379 0.40 22.41 -16.82
N SER A 380 -0.51 23.25 -17.30
CA SER A 380 -0.29 24.68 -17.55
C SER A 380 -1.57 25.49 -17.29
N ALA A 381 -1.59 26.75 -17.66
CA ALA A 381 -2.77 27.61 -17.52
C ALA A 381 -3.97 27.13 -18.34
N ASP A 382 -3.72 26.46 -19.44
CA ASP A 382 -4.70 26.01 -20.42
C ASP A 382 -4.63 24.50 -20.70
N GLU A 383 -3.77 23.74 -20.00
CA GLU A 383 -3.56 22.32 -20.24
C GLU A 383 -3.82 21.52 -18.95
N TRP A 384 -4.69 20.51 -19.07
CA TRP A 384 -5.13 19.65 -17.97
C TRP A 384 -5.11 18.18 -18.38
N ILE A 385 -4.83 17.32 -17.40
CA ILE A 385 -5.02 15.89 -17.52
C ILE A 385 -6.03 15.50 -16.44
N ILE A 386 -7.08 14.77 -16.83
CA ILE A 386 -8.20 14.44 -15.96
C ILE A 386 -8.40 12.95 -15.97
N LEU A 387 -8.46 12.35 -14.78
CA LEU A 387 -8.98 11.01 -14.59
C LEU A 387 -10.43 11.11 -14.14
N ALA A 388 -11.31 10.32 -14.77
CA ALA A 388 -12.69 10.19 -14.33
C ALA A 388 -13.14 8.72 -14.40
N VAL A 389 -13.81 8.27 -13.32
CA VAL A 389 -14.31 6.90 -13.15
C VAL A 389 -15.70 6.96 -12.53
N ASN A 390 -16.67 6.25 -13.12
CA ASN A 390 -17.97 6.06 -12.47
C ASN A 390 -18.20 4.58 -12.12
N PRO A 391 -17.69 4.10 -10.98
CA PRO A 391 -17.78 2.69 -10.63
C PRO A 391 -19.20 2.23 -10.25
N TRP A 392 -20.16 3.15 -10.15
CA TRP A 392 -21.57 2.85 -9.85
C TRP A 392 -22.39 2.43 -11.06
N GLN A 393 -21.81 2.59 -12.26
CA GLN A 393 -22.49 2.26 -13.51
C GLN A 393 -22.50 0.75 -13.81
N ASN A 394 -23.45 0.35 -14.67
CA ASN A 394 -23.39 -0.92 -15.36
C ASN A 394 -22.34 -0.86 -16.48
N GLU A 395 -21.85 -2.00 -16.91
CA GLU A 395 -20.73 -2.13 -17.84
C GLU A 395 -20.97 -1.40 -19.19
N ASP A 396 -22.20 -1.48 -19.71
CA ASP A 396 -22.58 -0.88 -21.01
C ASP A 396 -23.16 0.55 -20.90
N ALA A 397 -23.24 1.09 -19.69
CA ALA A 397 -23.86 2.39 -19.49
C ALA A 397 -22.95 3.52 -19.93
N VAL A 398 -23.54 4.58 -20.47
CA VAL A 398 -22.84 5.84 -20.78
C VAL A 398 -23.36 6.93 -19.85
N SER A 399 -22.46 7.72 -19.29
CA SER A 399 -22.80 8.91 -18.52
C SER A 399 -21.91 10.07 -18.85
N HIS A 400 -22.36 11.28 -18.51
CA HIS A 400 -21.58 12.50 -18.68
C HIS A 400 -21.28 13.10 -17.31
N VAL A 401 -20.06 13.56 -17.14
CA VAL A 401 -19.60 14.22 -15.91
C VAL A 401 -19.10 15.61 -16.25
N GLU A 402 -19.69 16.59 -15.58
CA GLU A 402 -19.23 17.96 -15.66
C GLU A 402 -17.99 18.19 -14.81
N VAL A 403 -16.90 18.61 -15.45
CA VAL A 403 -15.63 18.89 -14.78
C VAL A 403 -15.36 20.38 -14.84
N SER A 404 -15.32 21.02 -13.68
CA SER A 404 -14.98 22.43 -13.57
C SER A 404 -13.47 22.62 -13.63
N LEU A 405 -12.97 23.36 -14.60
CA LEU A 405 -11.61 23.88 -14.67
C LEU A 405 -11.60 25.32 -14.15
N GLU A 406 -10.42 25.90 -13.91
CA GLU A 406 -10.35 27.26 -13.32
C GLU A 406 -11.14 28.32 -14.10
N LYS A 407 -11.17 28.23 -15.43
CA LYS A 407 -11.78 29.24 -16.31
C LYS A 407 -12.90 28.70 -17.19
N SER A 408 -13.13 27.39 -17.18
CA SER A 408 -14.11 26.73 -18.04
C SER A 408 -14.74 25.53 -17.36
N ARG A 409 -15.78 25.00 -17.99
CA ARG A 409 -16.41 23.73 -17.61
C ARG A 409 -16.44 22.87 -18.86
N ILE A 410 -16.10 21.61 -18.71
CA ILE A 410 -16.13 20.63 -19.78
C ILE A 410 -17.02 19.46 -19.37
N SER A 411 -17.66 18.85 -20.35
CA SER A 411 -18.41 17.61 -20.18
C SER A 411 -17.60 16.45 -20.72
N VAL A 412 -17.36 15.43 -19.92
CA VAL A 412 -16.66 14.21 -20.33
C VAL A 412 -17.60 13.02 -20.30
N GLU A 413 -17.54 12.20 -21.36
CA GLU A 413 -18.31 10.97 -21.46
C GLU A 413 -17.56 9.81 -20.81
N LEU A 414 -18.22 9.10 -19.89
CA LEU A 414 -17.73 7.88 -19.24
C LEU A 414 -18.51 6.67 -19.75
N ARG A 415 -17.79 5.57 -19.97
CA ARG A 415 -18.36 4.30 -20.43
C ARG A 415 -18.17 3.24 -19.37
N GLY A 416 -19.28 2.67 -18.90
CA GLY A 416 -19.28 1.65 -17.87
C GLY A 416 -18.47 2.07 -16.63
N ARG A 417 -17.70 1.15 -16.11
CA ARG A 417 -16.83 1.35 -14.94
C ARG A 417 -15.37 1.67 -15.32
N HIS A 418 -15.10 1.95 -16.60
CA HIS A 418 -13.75 2.18 -17.08
C HIS A 418 -13.13 3.43 -16.47
N SER A 419 -11.82 3.37 -16.26
CA SER A 419 -11.01 4.49 -15.80
C SER A 419 -10.57 5.30 -17.00
N GLU A 420 -11.28 6.40 -17.27
CA GLU A 420 -11.03 7.23 -18.46
C GLU A 420 -10.07 8.36 -18.13
N ILE A 421 -9.10 8.57 -19.02
CA ILE A 421 -8.16 9.69 -18.93
C ILE A 421 -8.45 10.64 -20.10
N PHE A 422 -8.55 11.92 -19.77
CA PHE A 422 -8.76 12.99 -20.75
C PHE A 422 -7.60 13.97 -20.70
N HIS A 423 -7.13 14.35 -21.87
CA HIS A 423 -6.20 15.45 -22.07
C HIS A 423 -6.96 16.64 -22.62
N CYS A 424 -6.95 17.75 -21.88
CA CYS A 424 -7.67 18.97 -22.23
C CYS A 424 -6.68 20.09 -22.49
N ARG A 425 -6.83 20.76 -23.63
CA ARG A 425 -6.03 21.94 -23.99
C ARG A 425 -6.95 23.02 -24.55
N GLY A 426 -7.16 24.08 -23.78
CA GLY A 426 -8.22 25.05 -24.05
C GLY A 426 -9.59 24.33 -24.03
N GLU A 427 -10.35 24.46 -25.14
CA GLU A 427 -11.65 23.81 -25.32
C GLU A 427 -11.55 22.39 -25.91
N ASN A 428 -10.37 21.98 -26.35
CA ASN A 428 -10.18 20.65 -26.92
C ASN A 428 -10.05 19.60 -25.84
N VAL A 429 -10.91 18.60 -25.86
CA VAL A 429 -10.93 17.45 -24.96
C VAL A 429 -10.68 16.19 -25.75
N THR A 430 -9.61 15.48 -25.44
CA THR A 430 -9.24 14.22 -26.09
C THR A 430 -9.23 13.09 -25.06
N ARG A 431 -9.98 12.02 -25.30
CA ARG A 431 -9.89 10.78 -24.54
C ARG A 431 -8.62 10.02 -24.93
N LEU A 432 -7.89 9.46 -23.97
CA LEU A 432 -6.62 8.76 -24.15
C LEU A 432 -6.74 7.25 -23.91
#